data_3d84e271c4496ffa8bd0e600ad0bd0d9
#
_entry.id   3d84e271c4496ffa8bd0e600ad0bd0d9
#
_cell.length_a   1.000
_cell.length_b   1.000
_cell.length_c   1.000
_cell.angle_alpha   90.00
_cell.angle_beta   90.00
_cell.angle_gamma   90.00
#
_symmetry.space_group_name_H-M   'P 1'
#
loop_
_entity.id
_entity.type
_entity.pdbx_description
1 polymer ?
#
loop_
_entity_poly.entity_id
_entity_poly.type
_entity_poly.pdbx_seq_one_letter_code
_entity_poly.pdbx_strand_id
1 'polypeptide(L)'
;FRFNGPAGSFVEDRVRTCHLFVPGHRDPGVFPFHPKGGDADAPFRGTWDQEHATPYSYDVYLDGEAVRMSVAPGEKAGLFVFDFERPGPHALVFSAKDRVRGRVTVRGRELDGLDVYGNYRGDIRADVFVRGSFDVEPTGVRMAGGRTVVSFPEESCTVRLRVAFSYLSSGQAARSLAAEIPDFDFARVAGGAREVWNRTLGQVAVEGGTDDARAVFYTALWRTYERMVNVTEEGRYRGFDGKVHDADGSDYYVDDWSWDTYRAAHPLMAILRPKEEGDKMQSYVRMGEQNREGWMPVFPCIAGDRHSMVNRHPSVMMLDAWRKGVRNFDAKRAFEIIDHTEETESLVPWYRGPLTELDVFYKAHGYYPGLRTNETEWVEGVDRRWEHRQCVSVTQGAALDAWAIAEFGRELGIDAARLEKYDARAK
;
A
#
# COMPACT_ATOMS: atom_id res chain seq x y z
N PHE A 1 4.16 -0.93 -9.74
CA PHE A 1 5.32 -0.18 -9.25
C PHE A 1 4.88 1.18 -8.74
N ARG A 2 5.29 1.54 -7.55
CA ARG A 2 5.03 2.85 -6.97
C ARG A 2 6.36 3.49 -6.56
N PHE A 3 6.42 4.79 -6.73
CA PHE A 3 7.59 5.59 -6.45
C PHE A 3 7.16 6.89 -5.75
N ASN A 4 7.91 7.30 -4.76
CA ASN A 4 7.78 8.61 -4.16
C ASN A 4 8.92 9.52 -4.65
N GLY A 5 8.56 10.56 -5.34
CA GLY A 5 9.45 11.64 -5.71
C GLY A 5 9.80 12.55 -4.53
N PRO A 6 10.62 13.56 -4.75
CA PRO A 6 11.08 14.48 -3.70
C PRO A 6 9.93 15.26 -3.04
N ALA A 7 8.81 15.45 -3.75
CA ALA A 7 7.63 16.16 -3.24
C ALA A 7 6.65 15.25 -2.46
N GLY A 8 6.81 13.93 -2.51
CA GLY A 8 5.78 12.96 -2.14
C GLY A 8 5.75 12.49 -0.69
N SER A 9 6.40 13.18 0.24
CA SER A 9 6.32 12.77 1.64
C SER A 9 5.10 13.38 2.35
N PHE A 10 4.07 12.57 2.55
CA PHE A 10 2.89 12.97 3.34
C PHE A 10 3.16 13.06 4.85
N VAL A 11 4.31 12.63 5.32
CA VAL A 11 4.59 12.39 6.75
C VAL A 11 5.80 13.14 7.22
N GLU A 12 6.17 14.17 6.93
CA GLU A 12 7.25 14.97 7.47
C GLU A 12 8.14 15.59 6.40
N ASP A 13 8.23 16.87 6.44
CA ASP A 13 9.13 17.81 5.78
C ASP A 13 10.64 17.44 5.72
N ARG A 14 11.02 16.23 6.03
CA ARG A 14 12.41 15.90 6.32
C ARG A 14 13.07 14.86 5.43
N VAL A 15 12.32 14.09 4.67
CA VAL A 15 12.93 13.07 3.79
C VAL A 15 12.76 13.49 2.34
N ARG A 16 13.69 14.25 1.86
CA ARG A 16 13.75 14.77 0.49
C ARG A 16 14.57 13.85 -0.44
N THR A 17 14.48 12.55 -0.20
CA THR A 17 15.09 11.51 -1.04
C THR A 17 14.01 10.76 -1.79
N CYS A 18 14.31 10.35 -3.01
CA CYS A 18 13.46 9.43 -3.73
C CYS A 18 13.49 8.05 -3.08
N HIS A 19 12.42 7.29 -3.11
CA HIS A 19 12.39 5.93 -2.59
C HIS A 19 11.30 5.09 -3.25
N LEU A 20 11.48 3.79 -3.26
CA LEU A 20 10.47 2.85 -3.70
C LEU A 20 9.36 2.76 -2.66
N PHE A 21 8.12 2.82 -3.10
CA PHE A 21 6.96 2.78 -2.21
C PHE A 21 6.53 1.34 -1.96
N VAL A 22 6.40 0.97 -0.70
CA VAL A 22 5.81 -0.30 -0.27
C VAL A 22 4.36 -0.06 0.16
N PRO A 23 3.41 -0.93 -0.24
CA PRO A 23 2.03 -0.81 0.21
C PRO A 23 1.91 -0.84 1.73
N GLY A 24 1.39 0.22 2.30
CA GLY A 24 1.22 0.37 3.74
C GLY A 24 0.84 1.80 4.12
N HIS A 25 0.35 1.95 5.35
CA HIS A 25 -0.15 3.21 5.85
C HIS A 25 0.96 4.06 6.47
N ARG A 26 1.15 5.29 6.00
CA ARG A 26 2.02 6.34 6.56
C ARG A 26 3.51 5.99 6.70
N ASP A 27 3.97 4.93 6.09
CA ASP A 27 5.37 4.57 6.21
C ASP A 27 6.18 5.06 5.01
N PRO A 28 7.38 5.57 5.22
CA PRO A 28 8.28 5.86 4.13
C PRO A 28 8.59 4.58 3.37
N GLY A 29 8.76 4.67 2.07
CA GLY A 29 9.17 3.55 1.24
C GLY A 29 10.51 2.95 1.66
N VAL A 30 10.92 1.95 0.93
CA VAL A 30 12.23 1.28 1.07
C VAL A 30 13.22 1.78 0.04
N PHE A 31 14.49 1.48 0.21
CA PHE A 31 15.57 1.85 -0.70
C PHE A 31 15.60 3.34 -1.03
N PRO A 32 15.79 4.23 -0.04
CA PRO A 32 16.00 5.64 -0.31
C PRO A 32 17.21 5.84 -1.25
N PHE A 33 17.03 6.66 -2.27
CA PHE A 33 18.12 7.02 -3.18
C PHE A 33 17.98 8.45 -3.67
N HIS A 34 19.07 9.02 -4.14
CA HIS A 34 19.09 10.33 -4.79
C HIS A 34 20.25 10.45 -5.78
N PRO A 35 20.04 11.15 -6.90
CA PRO A 35 21.13 11.52 -7.78
C PRO A 35 21.98 12.65 -7.18
N LYS A 36 23.26 12.70 -7.54
CA LYS A 36 24.20 13.73 -7.14
C LYS A 36 24.97 14.23 -8.36
N GLY A 37 24.76 15.50 -8.69
CA GLY A 37 25.62 16.23 -9.61
C GLY A 37 26.70 16.96 -8.84
N GLY A 38 27.94 16.43 -8.82
CA GLY A 38 29.08 16.96 -8.05
C GLY A 38 29.49 16.09 -6.88
N ASP A 39 29.81 16.68 -5.73
CA ASP A 39 30.29 15.95 -4.54
C ASP A 39 29.21 15.03 -3.97
N ALA A 40 29.41 13.71 -4.11
CA ALA A 40 28.50 12.69 -3.64
C ALA A 40 28.39 12.61 -2.10
N ASP A 41 29.34 13.16 -1.36
CA ASP A 41 29.32 13.18 0.11
C ASP A 41 28.62 14.44 0.67
N ALA A 42 28.43 15.46 -0.15
CA ALA A 42 27.70 16.65 0.23
C ALA A 42 26.21 16.28 0.59
N PRO A 43 25.58 17.03 1.51
CA PRO A 43 24.17 16.84 1.80
C PRO A 43 23.30 16.97 0.55
N PHE A 44 22.30 16.11 0.42
CA PHE A 44 21.30 16.24 -0.65
C PHE A 44 20.51 17.54 -0.46
N ARG A 45 20.48 18.36 -1.49
CA ARG A 45 19.70 19.60 -1.53
C ARG A 45 18.35 19.31 -2.18
N GLY A 46 17.33 19.06 -1.38
CA GLY A 46 16.00 18.65 -1.84
C GLY A 46 15.14 19.80 -2.38
N THR A 47 15.71 20.68 -3.21
CA THR A 47 14.94 21.68 -3.97
C THR A 47 14.62 21.10 -5.36
N TRP A 48 13.43 21.37 -5.86
CA TRP A 48 12.98 20.86 -7.16
C TRP A 48 12.07 21.87 -7.85
N ASP A 49 11.99 21.77 -9.16
CA ASP A 49 11.12 22.55 -10.03
C ASP A 49 10.64 21.70 -11.22
N GLN A 50 9.80 22.26 -12.07
CA GLN A 50 9.31 21.65 -13.29
C GLN A 50 8.74 20.23 -13.08
N GLU A 51 8.04 20.02 -11.98
CA GLU A 51 7.42 18.74 -11.69
C GLU A 51 6.23 18.50 -12.62
N HIS A 52 6.23 17.34 -13.28
CA HIS A 52 5.14 16.88 -14.11
C HIS A 52 4.80 15.42 -13.81
N ALA A 53 3.56 15.15 -13.42
CA ALA A 53 3.08 13.83 -13.05
C ALA A 53 1.91 13.41 -13.92
N THR A 54 1.98 12.19 -14.44
CA THR A 54 0.89 11.50 -15.12
C THR A 54 0.71 10.12 -14.50
N PRO A 55 -0.36 9.37 -14.80
CA PRO A 55 -0.47 7.98 -14.35
C PRO A 55 0.64 7.05 -14.88
N TYR A 56 1.37 7.44 -15.92
CA TYR A 56 2.31 6.59 -16.64
C TYR A 56 3.73 7.14 -16.74
N SER A 57 3.98 8.36 -16.25
CA SER A 57 5.32 8.95 -16.15
C SER A 57 5.37 10.02 -15.06
N TYR A 58 6.56 10.24 -14.56
CA TYR A 58 6.87 11.33 -13.63
C TYR A 58 8.18 11.97 -14.03
N ASP A 59 8.21 13.30 -14.07
CA ASP A 59 9.37 14.10 -14.42
C ASP A 59 9.56 15.22 -13.40
N VAL A 60 10.81 15.47 -13.01
CA VAL A 60 11.15 16.53 -12.06
C VAL A 60 12.57 17.03 -12.30
N TYR A 61 12.81 18.32 -12.10
CA TYR A 61 14.14 18.92 -12.08
C TYR A 61 14.59 19.15 -10.65
N LEU A 62 15.74 18.57 -10.28
CA LEU A 62 16.37 18.72 -8.97
C LEU A 62 17.39 19.84 -9.02
N ASP A 63 16.98 21.06 -8.68
CA ASP A 63 17.78 22.29 -8.83
C ASP A 63 19.14 22.22 -8.13
N GLY A 64 19.14 21.75 -6.87
CA GLY A 64 20.36 21.68 -6.06
C GLY A 64 21.40 20.74 -6.61
N GLU A 65 20.98 19.75 -7.37
CA GLU A 65 21.84 18.73 -7.98
C GLU A 65 22.03 18.94 -9.49
N ALA A 66 21.25 19.83 -10.10
CA ALA A 66 21.19 20.04 -11.54
C ALA A 66 20.95 18.75 -12.33
N VAL A 67 19.93 17.99 -11.91
CA VAL A 67 19.57 16.71 -12.49
C VAL A 67 18.09 16.70 -12.84
N ARG A 68 17.77 16.38 -14.07
CA ARG A 68 16.41 15.99 -14.47
C ARG A 68 16.24 14.51 -14.23
N MET A 69 15.20 14.15 -13.49
CA MET A 69 14.84 12.76 -13.22
C MET A 69 13.50 12.46 -13.85
N SER A 70 13.48 11.40 -14.69
CA SER A 70 12.25 10.87 -15.29
C SER A 70 12.02 9.43 -14.82
N VAL A 71 10.76 9.05 -14.63
CA VAL A 71 10.36 7.71 -14.19
C VAL A 71 9.22 7.20 -15.04
N ALA A 72 9.34 5.97 -15.56
CA ALA A 72 8.26 5.23 -16.21
C ALA A 72 7.97 3.95 -15.42
N PRO A 73 6.72 3.73 -14.94
CA PRO A 73 6.35 2.55 -14.18
C PRO A 73 5.93 1.38 -15.07
N GLY A 74 6.34 0.15 -14.71
CA GLY A 74 5.71 -1.10 -15.08
C GLY A 74 4.78 -1.60 -13.96
N GLU A 75 4.51 -2.90 -13.90
CA GLU A 75 3.69 -3.51 -12.84
C GLU A 75 4.51 -3.75 -11.57
N LYS A 76 5.62 -4.47 -11.65
CA LYS A 76 6.57 -4.75 -10.57
C LYS A 76 7.92 -4.05 -10.77
N ALA A 77 8.15 -3.46 -11.92
CA ALA A 77 9.40 -2.82 -12.32
C ALA A 77 9.20 -1.34 -12.67
N GLY A 78 10.29 -0.58 -12.74
CA GLY A 78 10.30 0.81 -13.18
C GLY A 78 11.61 1.17 -13.84
N LEU A 79 11.57 2.15 -14.74
CA LEU A 79 12.72 2.70 -15.43
C LEU A 79 12.92 4.15 -15.02
N PHE A 80 14.09 4.45 -14.50
CA PHE A 80 14.55 5.78 -14.15
C PHE A 80 15.55 6.29 -15.16
N VAL A 81 15.46 7.57 -15.51
CA VAL A 81 16.43 8.31 -16.31
C VAL A 81 16.92 9.50 -15.50
N PHE A 82 18.20 9.66 -15.41
CA PHE A 82 18.87 10.78 -14.74
C PHE A 82 19.71 11.52 -15.76
N ASP A 83 19.28 12.73 -16.13
CA ASP A 83 20.03 13.61 -17.03
C ASP A 83 20.78 14.65 -16.18
N PHE A 84 22.10 14.55 -16.17
CA PHE A 84 23.00 15.45 -15.43
C PHE A 84 23.35 16.62 -16.35
N GLU A 85 22.89 17.82 -16.00
CA GLU A 85 23.08 19.02 -16.85
C GLU A 85 24.44 19.69 -16.67
N ARG A 86 25.14 19.39 -15.56
CA ARG A 86 26.47 19.94 -15.31
C ARG A 86 27.54 18.89 -15.61
N PRO A 87 28.64 19.27 -16.28
CA PRO A 87 29.80 18.40 -16.38
C PRO A 87 30.42 18.19 -15.00
N GLY A 88 31.04 17.03 -14.80
CA GLY A 88 31.77 16.70 -13.57
C GLY A 88 31.34 15.36 -12.96
N PRO A 89 31.66 15.08 -11.72
CA PRO A 89 31.33 13.82 -11.06
C PRO A 89 29.82 13.60 -10.96
N HIS A 90 29.37 12.44 -11.42
CA HIS A 90 27.98 12.01 -11.35
C HIS A 90 27.86 10.79 -10.46
N ALA A 91 26.87 10.75 -9.59
CA ALA A 91 26.64 9.61 -8.72
C ALA A 91 25.16 9.36 -8.43
N LEU A 92 24.84 8.12 -8.13
CA LEU A 92 23.58 7.73 -7.46
C LEU A 92 23.94 7.22 -6.06
N VAL A 93 23.27 7.75 -5.06
CA VAL A 93 23.51 7.40 -3.66
C VAL A 93 22.30 6.62 -3.14
N PHE A 94 22.53 5.36 -2.77
CA PHE A 94 21.51 4.46 -2.25
C PHE A 94 21.69 4.26 -0.76
N SER A 95 20.57 4.05 -0.07
CA SER A 95 20.57 3.60 1.32
C SER A 95 19.51 2.54 1.54
N ALA A 96 19.62 1.82 2.66
CA ALA A 96 18.55 0.97 3.15
C ALA A 96 17.95 1.62 4.40
N LYS A 97 16.65 1.49 4.58
CA LYS A 97 15.93 1.99 5.76
C LYS A 97 16.29 1.16 7.00
N ASP A 98 16.30 -0.15 6.88
CA ASP A 98 16.74 -1.04 7.94
C ASP A 98 18.28 -1.11 7.97
N ARG A 99 18.87 -0.49 8.99
CA ARG A 99 20.33 -0.41 9.11
C ARG A 99 21.01 -1.71 9.57
N VAL A 100 20.23 -2.70 9.98
CA VAL A 100 20.76 -3.98 10.47
C VAL A 100 20.78 -5.03 9.36
N ARG A 101 19.71 -5.17 8.63
CA ARG A 101 19.53 -6.17 7.57
C ARG A 101 19.61 -5.59 6.16
N GLY A 102 19.28 -4.30 6.03
CA GLY A 102 19.22 -3.63 4.76
C GLY A 102 20.61 -3.47 4.14
N ARG A 103 20.69 -3.69 2.82
CA ARG A 103 21.91 -3.52 2.04
C ARG A 103 21.59 -3.22 0.59
N VAL A 104 22.44 -2.46 -0.04
CA VAL A 104 22.46 -2.26 -1.49
C VAL A 104 23.88 -2.54 -1.98
N THR A 105 24.03 -3.39 -2.95
CA THR A 105 25.30 -3.75 -3.58
C THR A 105 25.23 -3.56 -5.07
N VAL A 106 26.32 -3.10 -5.66
CA VAL A 106 26.46 -2.94 -7.12
C VAL A 106 27.74 -3.65 -7.55
N ARG A 107 27.62 -4.46 -8.60
CA ARG A 107 28.74 -5.18 -9.23
C ARG A 107 28.64 -5.05 -10.76
N GLY A 108 29.61 -4.41 -11.36
CA GLY A 108 29.46 -3.97 -12.75
C GLY A 108 28.20 -3.11 -12.86
N ARG A 109 27.35 -3.40 -13.81
CA ARG A 109 26.08 -2.69 -14.00
C ARG A 109 24.93 -3.22 -13.13
N GLU A 110 25.10 -4.34 -12.42
CA GLU A 110 24.02 -4.99 -11.69
C GLU A 110 23.88 -4.46 -10.27
N LEU A 111 22.65 -4.14 -9.90
CA LEU A 111 22.22 -3.74 -8.56
C LEU A 111 21.45 -4.87 -7.90
N ASP A 112 21.82 -5.22 -6.67
CA ASP A 112 21.09 -6.13 -5.79
C ASP A 112 20.88 -5.47 -4.43
N GLY A 113 19.70 -5.63 -3.87
CA GLY A 113 19.40 -5.06 -2.56
C GLY A 113 18.38 -5.85 -1.77
N LEU A 114 18.49 -5.71 -0.46
CA LEU A 114 17.49 -6.11 0.52
C LEU A 114 17.23 -4.92 1.42
N ASP A 115 15.97 -4.60 1.64
CA ASP A 115 15.55 -3.68 2.70
C ASP A 115 14.42 -4.31 3.48
N VAL A 116 14.11 -3.79 4.65
CA VAL A 116 13.03 -4.29 5.47
C VAL A 116 12.02 -3.17 5.67
N TYR A 117 10.85 -3.36 5.09
CA TYR A 117 9.70 -2.54 5.45
C TYR A 117 9.33 -2.81 6.91
N GLY A 118 9.07 -1.78 7.65
CA GLY A 118 8.56 -1.88 9.02
C GLY A 118 7.64 -0.71 9.31
N ASN A 119 6.48 -0.99 9.93
CA ASN A 119 5.63 0.08 10.41
C ASN A 119 6.27 0.80 11.62
N TYR A 120 5.75 1.97 11.97
CA TYR A 120 6.30 2.78 13.07
C TYR A 120 6.21 2.11 14.46
N ARG A 121 5.34 1.09 14.62
CA ARG A 121 5.21 0.30 15.85
C ARG A 121 6.22 -0.84 15.91
N GLY A 122 6.81 -1.23 14.75
CA GLY A 122 7.78 -2.32 14.65
C GLY A 122 7.20 -3.73 14.70
N ASP A 123 5.88 -3.87 14.76
CA ASP A 123 5.16 -5.15 14.83
C ASP A 123 4.88 -5.76 13.44
N ILE A 124 4.87 -4.94 12.39
CA ILE A 124 4.72 -5.39 11.01
C ILE A 124 6.05 -5.21 10.29
N ARG A 125 6.60 -6.31 9.75
CA ARG A 125 7.87 -6.30 9.00
C ARG A 125 7.77 -7.19 7.78
N ALA A 126 8.30 -6.69 6.65
CA ALA A 126 8.40 -7.46 5.41
C ALA A 126 9.75 -7.24 4.74
N ASP A 127 10.38 -8.30 4.29
CA ASP A 127 11.58 -8.23 3.45
C ASP A 127 11.17 -7.76 2.04
N VAL A 128 11.92 -6.81 1.50
CA VAL A 128 11.77 -6.30 0.15
C VAL A 128 13.08 -6.48 -0.58
N PHE A 129 13.06 -7.28 -1.62
CA PHE A 129 14.21 -7.55 -2.47
C PHE A 129 14.17 -6.64 -3.68
N VAL A 130 15.31 -6.12 -4.09
CA VAL A 130 15.44 -5.28 -5.28
C VAL A 130 16.49 -5.83 -6.21
N ARG A 131 16.19 -5.82 -7.50
CA ARG A 131 17.14 -6.08 -8.59
C ARG A 131 17.07 -4.94 -9.59
N GLY A 132 18.23 -4.55 -10.09
CA GLY A 132 18.31 -3.50 -11.09
C GLY A 132 19.55 -3.60 -11.94
N SER A 133 19.61 -2.82 -13.01
CA SER A 133 20.82 -2.64 -13.80
C SER A 133 20.90 -1.25 -14.40
N PHE A 134 22.13 -0.78 -14.58
CA PHE A 134 22.46 0.48 -15.24
C PHE A 134 22.75 0.28 -16.71
N ASP A 135 22.45 1.27 -17.54
CA ASP A 135 22.86 1.30 -18.96
C ASP A 135 24.34 1.67 -19.13
N VAL A 136 24.90 2.36 -18.15
CA VAL A 136 26.30 2.79 -18.10
C VAL A 136 27.06 2.01 -17.05
N GLU A 137 28.31 1.60 -17.36
CA GLU A 137 29.20 0.95 -16.39
C GLU A 137 29.63 1.95 -15.31
N PRO A 138 29.40 1.72 -14.03
CA PRO A 138 29.94 2.55 -12.95
C PRO A 138 31.46 2.61 -12.94
N THR A 139 32.03 3.77 -12.71
CA THR A 139 33.47 3.96 -12.53
C THR A 139 33.96 3.59 -11.15
N GLY A 140 33.04 3.55 -10.19
CA GLY A 140 33.36 3.19 -8.80
C GLY A 140 32.13 2.94 -7.95
N VAL A 141 32.30 2.07 -6.97
CA VAL A 141 31.28 1.79 -5.94
C VAL A 141 31.97 1.83 -4.59
N ARG A 142 31.46 2.65 -3.67
CA ARG A 142 32.04 2.77 -2.32
C ARG A 142 30.92 2.87 -1.27
N MET A 143 31.27 2.49 -0.05
CA MET A 143 30.41 2.72 1.11
C MET A 143 30.84 4.03 1.82
N ALA A 144 29.87 4.88 2.13
CA ALA A 144 30.08 6.12 2.88
C ALA A 144 28.92 6.37 3.84
N GLY A 145 29.19 6.38 5.14
CA GLY A 145 28.19 6.64 6.17
C GLY A 145 26.97 5.69 6.13
N GLY A 146 27.18 4.42 5.79
CA GLY A 146 26.12 3.41 5.65
C GLY A 146 25.29 3.54 4.36
N ARG A 147 25.77 4.31 3.39
CA ARG A 147 25.17 4.49 2.05
C ARG A 147 26.09 3.89 0.98
N THR A 148 25.50 3.37 -0.08
CA THR A 148 26.21 2.90 -1.27
C THR A 148 26.26 4.05 -2.29
N VAL A 149 27.45 4.54 -2.59
CA VAL A 149 27.70 5.57 -3.59
C VAL A 149 28.16 4.88 -4.86
N VAL A 150 27.44 5.10 -5.94
CA VAL A 150 27.73 4.55 -7.28
C VAL A 150 28.09 5.71 -8.19
N SER A 151 29.35 5.80 -8.59
CA SER A 151 29.87 6.85 -9.46
C SER A 151 29.87 6.45 -10.93
N PHE A 152 29.61 7.39 -11.81
CA PHE A 152 29.56 7.19 -13.27
C PHE A 152 30.62 8.04 -13.98
N PRO A 153 30.95 7.72 -15.25
CA PRO A 153 31.88 8.53 -16.05
C PRO A 153 31.38 9.98 -16.13
N GLU A 154 32.31 10.95 -16.01
CA GLU A 154 31.97 12.37 -16.06
C GLU A 154 31.41 12.82 -17.41
N GLU A 155 31.75 12.10 -18.48
CA GLU A 155 31.20 12.29 -19.83
C GLU A 155 29.80 11.71 -20.01
N SER A 156 29.32 10.87 -19.10
CA SER A 156 27.98 10.26 -19.15
C SER A 156 26.93 11.23 -18.60
N CYS A 157 26.40 12.09 -19.45
CA CYS A 157 25.38 13.06 -19.06
C CYS A 157 24.03 12.39 -18.71
N THR A 158 23.76 11.20 -19.24
CA THR A 158 22.53 10.44 -18.96
C THR A 158 22.86 9.08 -18.38
N VAL A 159 22.24 8.73 -17.26
CA VAL A 159 22.30 7.41 -16.64
C VAL A 159 20.89 6.85 -16.50
N ARG A 160 20.69 5.62 -16.95
CA ARG A 160 19.40 4.92 -16.79
C ARG A 160 19.54 3.77 -15.82
N LEU A 161 18.52 3.62 -14.96
CA LEU A 161 18.40 2.53 -14.00
C LEU A 161 17.03 1.86 -14.20
N ARG A 162 17.03 0.63 -14.65
CA ARG A 162 15.85 -0.22 -14.56
C ARG A 162 15.89 -1.01 -13.27
N VAL A 163 14.75 -1.12 -12.59
CA VAL A 163 14.67 -1.74 -11.26
C VAL A 163 13.35 -2.44 -11.06
N ALA A 164 13.38 -3.60 -10.43
CA ALA A 164 12.18 -4.28 -9.94
C ALA A 164 12.35 -4.66 -8.48
N PHE A 165 11.23 -4.79 -7.78
CA PHE A 165 11.21 -5.30 -6.42
C PHE A 165 10.33 -6.54 -6.30
N SER A 166 10.55 -7.30 -5.23
CA SER A 166 9.79 -8.51 -4.90
C SER A 166 9.67 -8.64 -3.38
N TYR A 167 8.55 -9.16 -2.94
CA TYR A 167 8.35 -9.58 -1.55
C TYR A 167 8.73 -11.05 -1.33
N LEU A 168 9.06 -11.78 -2.39
CA LEU A 168 9.37 -13.20 -2.35
C LEU A 168 10.88 -13.46 -2.31
N SER A 169 11.63 -12.92 -3.28
CA SER A 169 13.09 -13.15 -3.38
C SER A 169 13.77 -12.22 -4.39
N SER A 170 15.09 -12.09 -4.29
CA SER A 170 15.93 -11.40 -5.29
C SER A 170 15.81 -12.07 -6.67
N GLY A 171 15.70 -13.41 -6.74
CA GLY A 171 15.47 -14.13 -7.99
C GLY A 171 14.13 -13.80 -8.64
N GLN A 172 13.08 -13.58 -7.85
CA GLN A 172 11.78 -13.14 -8.36
C GLN A 172 11.85 -11.71 -8.91
N ALA A 173 12.49 -10.80 -8.19
CA ALA A 173 12.70 -9.43 -8.68
C ALA A 173 13.45 -9.42 -10.02
N ALA A 174 14.46 -10.29 -10.17
CA ALA A 174 15.21 -10.41 -11.43
C ALA A 174 14.33 -10.88 -12.60
N ARG A 175 13.44 -11.86 -12.36
CA ARG A 175 12.50 -12.33 -13.40
C ARG A 175 11.50 -11.26 -13.80
N SER A 176 10.91 -10.58 -12.83
CA SER A 176 9.99 -9.46 -13.09
C SER A 176 10.67 -8.34 -13.89
N LEU A 177 11.92 -7.99 -13.54
CA LEU A 177 12.70 -7.00 -14.28
C LEU A 177 12.92 -7.41 -15.74
N ALA A 178 13.34 -8.66 -15.96
CA ALA A 178 13.61 -9.16 -17.31
C ALA A 178 12.34 -9.24 -18.18
N ALA A 179 11.20 -9.60 -17.56
CA ALA A 179 9.93 -9.71 -18.28
C ALA A 179 9.33 -8.36 -18.64
N GLU A 180 9.35 -7.39 -17.70
CA GLU A 180 8.64 -6.11 -17.87
C GLU A 180 9.52 -5.05 -18.56
N ILE A 181 10.79 -4.96 -18.17
CA ILE A 181 11.71 -3.92 -18.65
C ILE A 181 13.02 -4.59 -19.10
N PRO A 182 13.03 -5.29 -20.28
CA PRO A 182 14.20 -6.00 -20.78
C PRO A 182 15.32 -5.06 -21.24
N ASP A 183 15.02 -3.81 -21.54
CA ASP A 183 15.92 -2.79 -22.07
C ASP A 183 15.71 -1.43 -21.39
N PHE A 184 16.40 -0.39 -21.89
CA PHE A 184 16.34 0.97 -21.36
C PHE A 184 15.50 1.94 -22.22
N ASP A 185 14.51 1.43 -22.96
CA ASP A 185 13.60 2.24 -23.77
C ASP A 185 12.49 2.85 -22.91
N PHE A 186 12.70 4.10 -22.50
CA PHE A 186 11.74 4.86 -21.67
C PHE A 186 10.40 5.06 -22.38
N ALA A 187 10.43 5.36 -23.68
CA ALA A 187 9.21 5.62 -24.44
C ALA A 187 8.33 4.38 -24.53
N ARG A 188 8.93 3.19 -24.69
CA ARG A 188 8.24 1.91 -24.70
C ARG A 188 7.57 1.63 -23.33
N VAL A 189 8.29 1.83 -22.22
CA VAL A 189 7.74 1.58 -20.87
C VAL A 189 6.61 2.55 -20.56
N ALA A 190 6.82 3.86 -20.75
CA ALA A 190 5.80 4.88 -20.52
C ALA A 190 4.59 4.70 -21.45
N GLY A 191 4.83 4.35 -22.73
CA GLY A 191 3.78 4.05 -23.71
C GLY A 191 2.91 2.87 -23.29
N GLY A 192 3.52 1.77 -22.86
CA GLY A 192 2.81 0.60 -22.33
C GLY A 192 1.96 0.94 -21.09
N ALA A 193 2.53 1.67 -20.15
CA ALA A 193 1.79 2.13 -18.97
C ALA A 193 0.60 3.05 -19.35
N ARG A 194 0.80 3.95 -20.32
CA ARG A 194 -0.26 4.82 -20.85
C ARG A 194 -1.40 4.03 -21.47
N GLU A 195 -1.11 2.99 -22.23
CA GLU A 195 -2.14 2.13 -22.82
C GLU A 195 -2.95 1.40 -21.75
N VAL A 196 -2.28 0.88 -20.70
CA VAL A 196 -2.97 0.24 -19.58
C VAL A 196 -3.93 1.22 -18.91
N TRP A 197 -3.47 2.43 -18.60
CA TRP A 197 -4.32 3.43 -17.95
C TRP A 197 -5.44 3.94 -18.85
N ASN A 198 -5.20 4.10 -20.16
CA ASN A 198 -6.25 4.48 -21.10
C ASN A 198 -7.36 3.43 -21.17
N ARG A 199 -7.02 2.13 -21.18
CA ARG A 199 -8.02 1.05 -21.11
C ARG A 199 -8.77 1.04 -19.79
N THR A 200 -8.06 1.25 -18.68
CA THR A 200 -8.64 1.21 -17.33
C THR A 200 -9.60 2.37 -17.10
N LEU A 201 -9.17 3.59 -17.37
CA LEU A 201 -10.00 4.79 -17.18
C LEU A 201 -11.10 4.91 -18.25
N GLY A 202 -10.82 4.43 -19.46
CA GLY A 202 -11.77 4.41 -20.57
C GLY A 202 -12.97 3.46 -20.40
N GLN A 203 -13.01 2.67 -19.32
CA GLN A 203 -14.22 1.91 -18.94
C GLN A 203 -15.41 2.83 -18.59
N VAL A 204 -15.14 4.08 -18.24
CA VAL A 204 -16.16 5.10 -18.00
C VAL A 204 -15.95 6.23 -18.99
N ALA A 205 -16.84 6.37 -19.95
CA ALA A 205 -16.85 7.48 -20.90
C ALA A 205 -17.72 8.63 -20.35
N VAL A 206 -17.15 9.84 -20.31
CA VAL A 206 -17.86 11.04 -19.83
C VAL A 206 -18.01 12.02 -20.97
N GLU A 207 -19.24 12.42 -21.26
CA GLU A 207 -19.59 13.42 -22.26
C GLU A 207 -20.06 14.72 -21.58
N GLY A 208 -19.80 15.83 -22.24
CA GLY A 208 -20.18 17.18 -21.73
C GLY A 208 -19.18 17.70 -20.68
N GLY A 209 -19.57 18.80 -20.02
CA GLY A 209 -18.73 19.51 -19.08
C GLY A 209 -17.55 20.27 -19.73
N THR A 210 -16.76 20.96 -18.92
CA THR A 210 -15.51 21.59 -19.34
C THR A 210 -14.36 20.60 -19.36
N ASP A 211 -13.24 20.95 -19.99
CA ASP A 211 -12.02 20.15 -19.97
C ASP A 211 -11.52 19.93 -18.53
N ASP A 212 -11.58 20.96 -17.69
CA ASP A 212 -11.21 20.90 -16.28
C ASP A 212 -12.11 19.93 -15.50
N ALA A 213 -13.43 19.97 -15.75
CA ALA A 213 -14.37 19.05 -15.10
C ALA A 213 -14.08 17.59 -15.47
N ARG A 214 -13.75 17.33 -16.74
CA ARG A 214 -13.33 15.99 -17.20
C ARG A 214 -11.99 15.58 -16.59
N ALA A 215 -11.03 16.50 -16.49
CA ALA A 215 -9.74 16.24 -15.84
C ALA A 215 -9.92 15.87 -14.36
N VAL A 216 -10.75 16.61 -13.64
CA VAL A 216 -11.10 16.30 -12.23
C VAL A 216 -11.75 14.93 -12.11
N PHE A 217 -12.71 14.60 -12.99
CA PHE A 217 -13.37 13.29 -12.98
C PHE A 217 -12.39 12.15 -13.18
N TYR A 218 -11.57 12.20 -14.24
CA TYR A 218 -10.62 11.12 -14.52
C TYR A 218 -9.49 11.02 -13.50
N THR A 219 -9.08 12.14 -12.89
CA THR A 219 -8.14 12.15 -11.78
C THR A 219 -8.75 11.47 -10.54
N ALA A 220 -10.01 11.77 -10.23
CA ALA A 220 -10.72 11.11 -9.14
C ALA A 220 -10.91 9.61 -9.39
N LEU A 221 -11.29 9.24 -10.62
CA LEU A 221 -11.40 7.83 -11.03
C LEU A 221 -10.06 7.12 -10.91
N TRP A 222 -8.96 7.71 -11.40
CA TRP A 222 -7.61 7.16 -11.26
C TRP A 222 -7.25 6.90 -9.78
N ARG A 223 -7.58 7.83 -8.88
CA ARG A 223 -7.32 7.68 -7.44
C ARG A 223 -8.06 6.51 -6.80
N THR A 224 -9.20 6.09 -7.35
CA THR A 224 -9.92 4.91 -6.82
C THR A 224 -9.16 3.59 -7.05
N TYR A 225 -8.21 3.57 -8.00
CA TYR A 225 -7.33 2.42 -8.26
C TYR A 225 -6.03 2.43 -7.43
N GLU A 226 -5.79 3.44 -6.59
CA GLU A 226 -4.60 3.48 -5.75
C GLU A 226 -4.61 2.37 -4.68
N ARG A 227 -5.79 1.88 -4.28
CA ARG A 227 -5.99 0.82 -3.27
C ARG A 227 -7.07 -0.15 -3.75
N MET A 228 -6.98 -1.39 -3.45
CA MET A 228 -5.84 -2.16 -2.88
C MET A 228 -4.78 -2.43 -3.95
N VAL A 229 -3.58 -2.83 -3.51
CA VAL A 229 -2.44 -3.12 -4.37
C VAL A 229 -2.27 -4.62 -4.56
N ASN A 230 -2.22 -5.08 -5.82
CA ASN A 230 -1.89 -6.46 -6.16
C ASN A 230 -0.40 -6.74 -5.89
N VAL A 231 -0.12 -7.67 -4.98
CA VAL A 231 1.24 -8.10 -4.63
C VAL A 231 1.53 -9.55 -5.05
N THR A 232 0.68 -10.13 -5.87
CA THR A 232 0.92 -11.43 -6.48
C THR A 232 2.09 -11.34 -7.46
N GLU A 233 3.00 -12.30 -7.38
CA GLU A 233 4.19 -12.41 -8.20
C GLU A 233 4.25 -13.82 -8.81
N GLU A 234 4.01 -13.97 -10.11
CA GLU A 234 3.96 -15.23 -10.83
C GLU A 234 3.09 -16.29 -10.12
N GLY A 235 1.87 -15.90 -9.73
CA GLY A 235 0.90 -16.79 -9.07
C GLY A 235 1.22 -17.12 -7.62
N ARG A 236 2.12 -16.40 -6.97
CA ARG A 236 2.48 -16.57 -5.56
C ARG A 236 2.48 -15.24 -4.81
N TYR A 237 2.33 -15.30 -3.50
CA TYR A 237 2.37 -14.12 -2.64
C TYR A 237 2.95 -14.45 -1.26
N ARG A 238 3.40 -13.44 -0.53
CA ARG A 238 3.75 -13.55 0.89
C ARG A 238 2.54 -13.19 1.74
N GLY A 239 2.07 -14.14 2.55
CA GLY A 239 0.92 -13.97 3.43
C GLY A 239 1.23 -13.28 4.75
N PHE A 240 0.18 -13.04 5.55
CA PHE A 240 0.28 -12.43 6.88
C PHE A 240 1.05 -13.31 7.89
N ASP A 241 1.12 -14.61 7.67
CA ASP A 241 1.95 -15.55 8.43
C ASP A 241 3.45 -15.49 8.04
N GLY A 242 3.82 -14.61 7.11
CA GLY A 242 5.18 -14.43 6.62
C GLY A 242 5.65 -15.54 5.67
N LYS A 243 4.80 -16.52 5.33
CA LYS A 243 5.12 -17.60 4.41
C LYS A 243 4.75 -17.24 2.97
N VAL A 244 5.32 -17.97 2.03
CA VAL A 244 4.95 -17.90 0.62
C VAL A 244 3.83 -18.89 0.34
N HIS A 245 2.78 -18.41 -0.31
CA HIS A 245 1.59 -19.17 -0.70
C HIS A 245 1.38 -19.11 -2.20
N ASP A 246 0.71 -20.11 -2.76
CA ASP A 246 0.18 -20.07 -4.11
C ASP A 246 -1.12 -19.24 -4.15
N ALA A 247 -1.32 -18.51 -5.22
CA ALA A 247 -2.47 -17.62 -5.38
C ALA A 247 -3.74 -18.36 -5.84
N ASP A 248 -3.61 -19.59 -6.32
CA ASP A 248 -4.71 -20.48 -6.72
C ASP A 248 -5.76 -19.82 -7.63
N GLY A 249 -5.30 -19.01 -8.59
CA GLY A 249 -6.15 -18.32 -9.55
C GLY A 249 -6.85 -17.05 -9.05
N SER A 250 -6.62 -16.67 -7.79
CA SER A 250 -7.10 -15.42 -7.20
C SER A 250 -5.93 -14.58 -6.71
N ASP A 251 -5.75 -13.41 -7.28
CA ASP A 251 -4.68 -12.50 -6.91
C ASP A 251 -4.78 -12.04 -5.45
N TYR A 252 -3.62 -11.77 -4.84
CA TYR A 252 -3.53 -11.31 -3.46
C TYR A 252 -3.30 -9.80 -3.39
N TYR A 253 -4.23 -9.11 -2.75
CA TYR A 253 -4.25 -7.66 -2.61
C TYR A 253 -4.01 -7.25 -1.17
N VAL A 254 -3.25 -6.17 -0.97
CA VAL A 254 -2.95 -5.55 0.32
C VAL A 254 -3.13 -4.04 0.26
N ASP A 255 -2.88 -3.36 1.37
CA ASP A 255 -2.96 -1.90 1.48
C ASP A 255 -4.37 -1.37 1.29
N ASP A 256 -5.23 -1.68 2.25
CA ASP A 256 -6.56 -1.10 2.32
C ASP A 256 -6.77 -0.28 3.60
N TRP A 257 -7.66 0.65 3.49
CA TRP A 257 -8.15 1.47 4.58
C TRP A 257 -9.67 1.32 4.61
N SER A 258 -10.16 0.22 5.16
CA SER A 258 -11.57 -0.16 5.03
C SER A 258 -12.54 0.93 5.50
N TRP A 259 -12.15 1.72 6.50
CA TRP A 259 -12.92 2.87 6.99
C TRP A 259 -13.12 3.95 5.92
N ASP A 260 -12.15 4.11 5.01
CA ASP A 260 -12.20 5.08 3.90
C ASP A 260 -12.87 4.47 2.66
N THR A 261 -12.55 3.22 2.33
CA THR A 261 -12.83 2.61 1.03
C THR A 261 -14.20 1.94 0.95
N TYR A 262 -14.77 1.49 2.08
CA TYR A 262 -16.05 0.74 2.08
C TYR A 262 -17.22 1.51 1.51
N ARG A 263 -17.23 2.84 1.61
CA ARG A 263 -18.37 3.69 1.22
C ARG A 263 -18.54 3.84 -0.28
N ALA A 264 -17.43 3.92 -1.03
CA ALA A 264 -17.50 4.22 -2.45
C ALA A 264 -16.50 3.45 -3.31
N ALA A 265 -15.24 3.26 -2.87
CA ALA A 265 -14.21 2.63 -3.70
C ALA A 265 -14.53 1.16 -3.99
N HIS A 266 -14.77 0.34 -2.96
CA HIS A 266 -15.18 -1.06 -3.14
C HIS A 266 -16.52 -1.19 -3.88
N PRO A 267 -17.59 -0.44 -3.52
CA PRO A 267 -18.82 -0.43 -4.28
C PRO A 267 -18.68 -0.11 -5.78
N LEU A 268 -17.78 0.83 -6.11
CA LEU A 268 -17.47 1.16 -7.50
C LEU A 268 -16.70 0.03 -8.19
N MET A 269 -15.70 -0.54 -7.51
CA MET A 269 -14.92 -1.65 -8.07
C MET A 269 -15.74 -2.90 -8.28
N ALA A 270 -16.73 -3.20 -7.43
CA ALA A 270 -17.67 -4.30 -7.64
C ALA A 270 -18.48 -4.16 -8.94
N ILE A 271 -18.65 -2.92 -9.44
CA ILE A 271 -19.31 -2.66 -10.72
C ILE A 271 -18.31 -2.70 -11.89
N LEU A 272 -17.20 -2.00 -11.77
CA LEU A 272 -16.23 -1.82 -12.87
C LEU A 272 -15.30 -3.02 -13.04
N ARG A 273 -14.95 -3.70 -11.95
CA ARG A 273 -13.93 -4.75 -11.89
C ARG A 273 -14.36 -5.89 -10.96
N PRO A 274 -15.50 -6.55 -11.21
CA PRO A 274 -16.08 -7.53 -10.28
C PRO A 274 -15.14 -8.70 -9.96
N LYS A 275 -14.31 -9.16 -10.92
CA LYS A 275 -13.32 -10.21 -10.63
C LYS A 275 -12.26 -9.74 -9.66
N GLU A 276 -11.67 -8.58 -9.93
CA GLU A 276 -10.63 -8.01 -9.04
C GLU A 276 -11.19 -7.70 -7.65
N GLU A 277 -12.44 -7.25 -7.58
CA GLU A 277 -13.11 -7.03 -6.29
C GLU A 277 -13.29 -8.31 -5.50
N GLY A 278 -13.65 -9.40 -6.16
CA GLY A 278 -13.74 -10.72 -5.52
C GLY A 278 -12.36 -11.22 -5.06
N ASP A 279 -11.30 -10.97 -5.82
CA ASP A 279 -9.92 -11.30 -5.42
C ASP A 279 -9.49 -10.48 -4.18
N LYS A 280 -9.93 -9.23 -4.06
CA LYS A 280 -9.72 -8.41 -2.85
C LYS A 280 -10.46 -8.98 -1.65
N MET A 281 -11.74 -9.37 -1.82
CA MET A 281 -12.50 -10.03 -0.74
C MET A 281 -11.84 -11.35 -0.33
N GLN A 282 -11.38 -12.16 -1.31
CA GLN A 282 -10.63 -13.38 -1.03
C GLN A 282 -9.31 -13.09 -0.30
N SER A 283 -8.66 -11.98 -0.59
CA SER A 283 -7.45 -11.56 0.12
C SER A 283 -7.72 -11.28 1.60
N TYR A 284 -8.83 -10.64 1.93
CA TYR A 284 -9.28 -10.45 3.31
C TYR A 284 -9.53 -11.80 4.02
N VAL A 285 -10.15 -12.76 3.35
CA VAL A 285 -10.37 -14.12 3.90
C VAL A 285 -9.01 -14.77 4.23
N ARG A 286 -8.07 -14.76 3.27
CA ARG A 286 -6.72 -15.31 3.46
C ARG A 286 -5.96 -14.63 4.60
N MET A 287 -6.06 -13.31 4.70
CA MET A 287 -5.45 -12.55 5.80
C MET A 287 -6.01 -12.95 7.16
N GLY A 288 -7.34 -13.11 7.26
CA GLY A 288 -7.99 -13.60 8.47
C GLY A 288 -7.52 -15.01 8.86
N GLU A 289 -7.33 -15.90 7.89
CA GLU A 289 -6.82 -17.26 8.13
C GLU A 289 -5.33 -17.29 8.50
N GLN A 290 -4.55 -16.38 7.96
CA GLN A 290 -3.09 -16.36 8.11
C GLN A 290 -2.63 -15.54 9.31
N ASN A 291 -3.47 -14.69 9.88
CA ASN A 291 -3.09 -14.03 11.10
C ASN A 291 -3.30 -14.93 12.32
N ARG A 292 -2.47 -14.71 13.33
CA ARG A 292 -2.40 -15.58 14.51
C ARG A 292 -3.71 -15.70 15.27
N GLU A 293 -4.46 -14.61 15.37
CA GLU A 293 -5.68 -14.51 16.14
C GLU A 293 -6.92 -14.95 15.34
N GLY A 294 -6.80 -15.11 14.03
CA GLY A 294 -7.90 -15.42 13.14
C GLY A 294 -8.86 -14.24 12.90
N TRP A 295 -8.44 -13.01 13.16
CA TRP A 295 -9.27 -11.83 13.04
C TRP A 295 -9.28 -11.27 11.61
N MET A 296 -10.45 -10.81 11.18
CA MET A 296 -10.61 -10.07 9.93
C MET A 296 -9.85 -8.73 10.02
N PRO A 297 -8.89 -8.45 9.14
CA PRO A 297 -8.16 -7.19 9.19
C PRO A 297 -9.05 -6.01 8.78
N VAL A 298 -8.73 -4.82 9.28
CA VAL A 298 -9.43 -3.57 8.93
C VAL A 298 -8.54 -2.58 8.18
N PHE A 299 -7.24 -2.62 8.41
CA PHE A 299 -6.23 -1.81 7.70
C PHE A 299 -5.04 -2.69 7.28
N PRO A 300 -5.27 -3.67 6.37
CA PRO A 300 -4.22 -4.56 5.94
C PRO A 300 -3.07 -3.80 5.28
N CYS A 301 -1.85 -4.10 5.72
CA CYS A 301 -0.60 -3.70 5.09
C CYS A 301 0.02 -4.90 4.37
N ILE A 302 1.26 -4.79 3.92
CA ILE A 302 1.95 -5.87 3.21
C ILE A 302 2.13 -7.16 4.06
N ALA A 303 2.21 -7.07 5.37
CA ALA A 303 2.52 -8.20 6.23
C ALA A 303 1.77 -8.19 7.59
N GLY A 304 0.60 -7.59 7.64
CA GLY A 304 -0.20 -7.54 8.87
C GLY A 304 -1.24 -6.45 8.86
N ASP A 305 -2.11 -6.47 9.85
CA ASP A 305 -3.13 -5.47 10.05
C ASP A 305 -2.64 -4.34 10.96
N ARG A 306 -2.74 -3.11 10.50
CA ARG A 306 -2.35 -1.96 11.28
C ARG A 306 -3.38 -1.58 12.35
N HIS A 307 -4.61 -2.01 12.19
CA HIS A 307 -5.76 -1.68 13.03
C HIS A 307 -5.81 -0.18 13.38
N SER A 308 -6.38 0.59 12.50
CA SER A 308 -6.54 2.05 12.64
C SER A 308 -8.02 2.41 12.64
N MET A 309 -8.35 3.60 13.11
CA MET A 309 -9.70 4.14 13.13
C MET A 309 -10.68 3.36 14.04
N VAL A 310 -11.94 3.31 13.67
CA VAL A 310 -13.03 2.69 14.40
C VAL A 310 -13.78 1.71 13.49
N ASN A 311 -14.38 0.69 14.08
CA ASN A 311 -15.29 -0.27 13.44
C ASN A 311 -14.64 -1.21 12.41
N ARG A 312 -15.44 -2.18 11.92
CA ARG A 312 -14.96 -3.32 11.11
C ARG A 312 -15.75 -3.45 9.81
N HIS A 313 -15.67 -2.42 8.98
CA HIS A 313 -16.40 -2.31 7.72
C HIS A 313 -16.13 -3.37 6.62
N PRO A 314 -15.16 -4.32 6.74
CA PRO A 314 -15.11 -5.45 5.82
C PRO A 314 -16.43 -6.23 5.73
N SER A 315 -17.24 -6.29 6.79
CA SER A 315 -18.59 -6.87 6.76
C SER A 315 -19.50 -6.19 5.74
N VAL A 316 -19.49 -4.86 5.69
CA VAL A 316 -20.26 -4.04 4.75
C VAL A 316 -19.77 -4.24 3.31
N MET A 317 -18.43 -4.26 3.11
CA MET A 317 -17.82 -4.48 1.80
C MET A 317 -18.20 -5.85 1.21
N MET A 318 -18.13 -6.90 2.03
CA MET A 318 -18.44 -8.27 1.59
C MET A 318 -19.92 -8.46 1.29
N LEU A 319 -20.82 -7.89 2.09
CA LEU A 319 -22.25 -7.86 1.81
C LEU A 319 -22.54 -7.14 0.48
N ASP A 320 -21.96 -5.96 0.28
CA ASP A 320 -22.17 -5.17 -0.93
C ASP A 320 -21.68 -5.90 -2.18
N ALA A 321 -20.46 -6.44 -2.13
CA ALA A 321 -19.88 -7.24 -3.22
C ALA A 321 -20.77 -8.47 -3.53
N TRP A 322 -21.22 -9.18 -2.50
CA TRP A 322 -22.11 -10.33 -2.65
C TRP A 322 -23.43 -9.95 -3.31
N ARG A 323 -24.10 -8.90 -2.86
CA ARG A 323 -25.36 -8.40 -3.43
C ARG A 323 -25.22 -7.92 -4.87
N LYS A 324 -24.04 -7.44 -5.26
CA LYS A 324 -23.71 -7.06 -6.64
C LYS A 324 -23.30 -8.25 -7.53
N GLY A 325 -23.36 -9.47 -7.01
CA GLY A 325 -23.09 -10.68 -7.81
C GLY A 325 -21.64 -11.12 -7.85
N VAL A 326 -20.74 -10.53 -7.06
CA VAL A 326 -19.35 -11.01 -6.92
C VAL A 326 -19.36 -12.34 -6.17
N ARG A 327 -18.77 -13.39 -6.77
CA ARG A 327 -18.87 -14.77 -6.26
C ARG A 327 -17.51 -15.49 -6.18
N ASN A 328 -16.43 -14.88 -6.63
CA ASN A 328 -15.10 -15.49 -6.64
C ASN A 328 -14.33 -15.26 -5.33
N PHE A 329 -15.01 -15.39 -4.19
CA PHE A 329 -14.41 -15.45 -2.86
C PHE A 329 -15.20 -16.40 -1.96
N ASP A 330 -14.57 -16.96 -0.95
CA ASP A 330 -15.22 -17.84 0.02
C ASP A 330 -16.04 -17.03 1.03
N ALA A 331 -17.27 -16.74 0.64
CA ALA A 331 -18.20 -15.92 1.43
C ALA A 331 -18.58 -16.57 2.77
N LYS A 332 -18.67 -17.93 2.82
CA LYS A 332 -18.99 -18.63 4.07
C LYS A 332 -17.82 -18.54 5.04
N ARG A 333 -16.61 -18.75 4.54
CA ARG A 333 -15.40 -18.58 5.35
C ARG A 333 -15.21 -17.14 5.82
N ALA A 334 -15.50 -16.17 4.95
CA ALA A 334 -15.53 -14.76 5.31
C ALA A 334 -16.45 -14.49 6.50
N PHE A 335 -17.69 -15.00 6.45
CA PHE A 335 -18.65 -14.89 7.53
C PHE A 335 -18.12 -15.48 8.85
N GLU A 336 -17.54 -16.70 8.82
CA GLU A 336 -17.00 -17.35 10.02
C GLU A 336 -15.84 -16.52 10.64
N ILE A 337 -14.96 -15.93 9.83
CA ILE A 337 -13.89 -15.08 10.31
C ILE A 337 -14.44 -13.78 10.91
N ILE A 338 -15.43 -13.16 10.29
CA ILE A 338 -16.09 -11.95 10.79
C ILE A 338 -16.79 -12.24 12.12
N ASP A 339 -17.59 -13.33 12.21
CA ASP A 339 -18.28 -13.73 13.44
C ASP A 339 -17.30 -13.99 14.58
N HIS A 340 -16.19 -14.69 14.30
CA HIS A 340 -15.11 -14.88 15.27
C HIS A 340 -14.49 -13.55 15.73
N THR A 341 -14.20 -12.65 14.81
CA THR A 341 -13.62 -11.34 15.09
C THR A 341 -14.52 -10.50 15.99
N GLU A 342 -15.83 -10.45 15.68
CA GLU A 342 -16.80 -9.72 16.48
C GLU A 342 -16.95 -10.26 17.91
N GLU A 343 -16.70 -11.54 18.11
CA GLU A 343 -16.81 -12.14 19.44
C GLU A 343 -15.51 -12.08 20.26
N THR A 344 -14.36 -11.86 19.64
CA THR A 344 -13.06 -12.03 20.32
C THR A 344 -12.13 -10.83 20.27
N GLU A 345 -12.30 -9.92 19.30
CA GLU A 345 -11.49 -8.71 19.17
C GLU A 345 -12.23 -7.48 19.71
N SER A 346 -11.51 -6.56 20.33
CA SER A 346 -12.06 -5.32 20.88
C SER A 346 -12.49 -4.33 19.78
N LEU A 347 -13.57 -3.58 20.05
CA LEU A 347 -14.02 -2.42 19.26
C LEU A 347 -13.29 -1.11 19.61
N VAL A 348 -12.40 -1.15 20.59
CA VAL A 348 -11.69 0.06 21.04
C VAL A 348 -10.88 0.66 19.88
N PRO A 349 -11.07 1.94 19.57
CA PRO A 349 -10.34 2.62 18.49
C PRO A 349 -8.83 2.50 18.65
N TRP A 350 -8.12 2.23 17.53
CA TRP A 350 -6.65 2.15 17.51
C TRP A 350 -6.03 1.04 18.38
N TYR A 351 -6.86 0.19 18.94
CA TYR A 351 -6.42 -0.94 19.75
C TYR A 351 -6.69 -2.25 19.03
N ARG A 352 -5.67 -3.07 18.90
CA ARG A 352 -5.79 -4.44 18.42
C ARG A 352 -5.49 -5.39 19.56
N GLY A 353 -6.50 -6.06 20.02
CA GLY A 353 -6.39 -6.95 21.16
C GLY A 353 -7.71 -7.60 21.53
N PRO A 354 -7.71 -8.45 22.57
CA PRO A 354 -8.92 -9.13 23.05
C PRO A 354 -9.93 -8.13 23.61
N LEU A 355 -11.14 -8.61 23.83
CA LEU A 355 -12.22 -7.83 24.43
C LEU A 355 -11.78 -7.16 25.73
N THR A 356 -12.19 -5.90 25.88
CA THR A 356 -12.01 -5.09 27.07
C THR A 356 -13.32 -5.03 27.87
N GLU A 357 -13.29 -4.42 29.05
CA GLU A 357 -14.51 -4.15 29.84
C GLU A 357 -15.52 -3.26 29.09
N LEU A 358 -15.03 -2.38 28.21
CA LEU A 358 -15.91 -1.54 27.36
C LEU A 358 -16.65 -2.37 26.33
N ASP A 359 -16.03 -3.40 25.78
CA ASP A 359 -16.67 -4.32 24.84
C ASP A 359 -17.71 -5.21 25.56
N VAL A 360 -17.43 -5.64 26.79
CA VAL A 360 -18.39 -6.35 27.64
C VAL A 360 -19.60 -5.48 27.94
N PHE A 361 -19.38 -4.20 28.27
CA PHE A 361 -20.45 -3.24 28.47
C PHE A 361 -21.29 -3.05 27.21
N TYR A 362 -20.63 -2.84 26.04
CA TYR A 362 -21.32 -2.72 24.75
C TYR A 362 -22.19 -3.94 24.43
N LYS A 363 -21.67 -5.14 24.62
CA LYS A 363 -22.44 -6.38 24.38
C LYS A 363 -23.67 -6.51 25.28
N ALA A 364 -23.62 -5.97 26.50
CA ALA A 364 -24.72 -6.02 27.45
C ALA A 364 -25.76 -4.91 27.22
N HIS A 365 -25.35 -3.73 26.75
CA HIS A 365 -26.21 -2.54 26.71
C HIS A 365 -26.49 -1.99 25.31
N GLY A 366 -25.81 -2.46 24.27
CA GLY A 366 -26.00 -2.02 22.89
C GLY A 366 -25.37 -0.69 22.52
N TYR A 367 -24.60 -0.08 23.43
CA TYR A 367 -23.87 1.16 23.16
C TYR A 367 -22.51 1.21 23.87
N TYR A 368 -21.58 1.98 23.32
CA TYR A 368 -20.26 2.18 23.91
C TYR A 368 -20.31 3.32 24.93
N PRO A 369 -19.80 3.12 26.16
CA PRO A 369 -19.96 4.10 27.24
C PRO A 369 -19.07 5.32 27.01
N GLY A 370 -19.66 6.51 27.01
CA GLY A 370 -18.95 7.79 26.95
C GLY A 370 -18.44 8.22 28.33
N LEU A 371 -17.44 9.11 28.33
CA LEU A 371 -17.04 9.85 29.52
C LEU A 371 -17.92 11.09 29.67
N ARG A 372 -18.29 11.43 30.92
CA ARG A 372 -18.90 12.73 31.21
C ARG A 372 -17.85 13.84 31.06
N THR A 373 -18.29 15.06 30.87
CA THR A 373 -17.41 16.22 30.58
C THR A 373 -16.29 16.42 31.63
N ASN A 374 -16.48 15.99 32.86
CA ASN A 374 -15.52 16.14 33.96
C ASN A 374 -14.93 14.81 34.46
N GLU A 375 -15.19 13.70 33.75
CA GLU A 375 -14.59 12.41 34.09
C GLU A 375 -13.20 12.31 33.48
N THR A 376 -12.24 11.95 34.32
CA THR A 376 -10.85 11.73 33.96
C THR A 376 -10.46 10.27 34.12
N GLU A 377 -11.40 9.36 34.00
CA GLU A 377 -11.11 7.95 34.07
C GLU A 377 -10.22 7.52 32.91
N TRP A 378 -9.05 7.06 33.24
CA TRP A 378 -8.08 6.54 32.31
C TRP A 378 -8.18 5.02 32.26
N VAL A 379 -8.56 4.47 31.13
CA VAL A 379 -8.53 3.03 30.88
C VAL A 379 -7.29 2.73 30.05
N GLU A 380 -6.34 2.00 30.62
CA GLU A 380 -5.08 1.67 29.94
C GLU A 380 -5.34 0.89 28.63
N GLY A 381 -4.68 1.32 27.56
CA GLY A 381 -4.86 0.75 26.23
C GLY A 381 -6.03 1.31 25.43
N VAL A 382 -7.01 1.95 26.07
CA VAL A 382 -8.21 2.55 25.46
C VAL A 382 -8.07 4.04 25.27
N ASP A 383 -7.78 4.75 26.36
CA ASP A 383 -7.65 6.20 26.33
C ASP A 383 -6.25 6.59 25.88
N ARG A 384 -6.13 7.20 24.71
CA ARG A 384 -4.88 7.71 24.15
C ARG A 384 -4.88 9.23 24.16
N ARG A 385 -3.69 9.81 24.07
CA ARG A 385 -3.47 11.26 24.18
C ARG A 385 -4.36 12.13 23.27
N TRP A 386 -4.77 11.60 22.13
CA TRP A 386 -5.53 12.32 21.10
C TRP A 386 -6.87 11.68 20.73
N GLU A 387 -7.12 10.46 21.16
CA GLU A 387 -8.31 9.68 20.85
C GLU A 387 -8.91 9.15 22.14
N HIS A 388 -10.03 9.70 22.52
CA HIS A 388 -10.82 9.18 23.64
C HIS A 388 -11.93 8.31 23.06
N ARG A 389 -12.26 7.25 23.69
CA ARG A 389 -13.32 6.23 23.44
C ARG A 389 -14.18 6.34 22.18
N GLN A 390 -14.34 7.49 21.56
CA GLN A 390 -15.17 7.75 20.37
C GLN A 390 -16.54 7.04 20.43
N CYS A 391 -17.19 7.07 21.60
CA CYS A 391 -18.33 6.23 21.92
C CYS A 391 -19.49 6.32 20.91
N VAL A 392 -19.77 7.51 20.37
CA VAL A 392 -20.83 7.69 19.38
C VAL A 392 -20.45 7.03 18.06
N SER A 393 -19.23 7.28 17.55
CA SER A 393 -18.75 6.70 16.29
C SER A 393 -18.65 5.18 16.36
N VAL A 394 -18.14 4.65 17.50
CA VAL A 394 -18.05 3.21 17.73
C VAL A 394 -19.43 2.59 17.75
N THR A 395 -20.39 3.17 18.48
CA THR A 395 -21.75 2.63 18.59
C THR A 395 -22.46 2.62 17.23
N GLN A 396 -22.42 3.74 16.51
CA GLN A 396 -23.10 3.86 15.21
C GLN A 396 -22.46 2.94 14.15
N GLY A 397 -21.14 2.89 14.09
CA GLY A 397 -20.45 2.05 13.13
C GLY A 397 -20.61 0.56 13.47
N ALA A 398 -20.58 0.18 14.75
CA ALA A 398 -20.84 -1.20 15.17
C ALA A 398 -22.28 -1.64 14.87
N ALA A 399 -23.26 -0.72 14.95
CA ALA A 399 -24.64 -1.01 14.56
C ALA A 399 -24.72 -1.25 13.02
N LEU A 400 -24.03 -0.47 12.20
CA LEU A 400 -23.94 -0.69 10.76
C LEU A 400 -23.28 -2.04 10.44
N ASP A 401 -22.16 -2.34 11.10
CA ASP A 401 -21.44 -3.62 10.89
C ASP A 401 -22.32 -4.80 11.31
N ALA A 402 -23.00 -4.72 12.45
CA ALA A 402 -23.93 -5.74 12.91
C ALA A 402 -25.07 -5.97 11.94
N TRP A 403 -25.66 -4.90 11.39
CA TRP A 403 -26.65 -5.01 10.34
C TRP A 403 -26.10 -5.74 9.11
N ALA A 404 -24.91 -5.35 8.66
CA ALA A 404 -24.29 -5.97 7.50
C ALA A 404 -24.00 -7.47 7.72
N ILE A 405 -23.54 -7.84 8.90
CA ILE A 405 -23.29 -9.25 9.27
C ILE A 405 -24.58 -10.04 9.27
N ALA A 406 -25.67 -9.52 9.87
CA ALA A 406 -26.96 -10.18 9.88
C ALA A 406 -27.49 -10.40 8.46
N GLU A 407 -27.46 -9.37 7.62
CA GLU A 407 -27.90 -9.46 6.24
C GLU A 407 -27.02 -10.44 5.42
N PHE A 408 -25.69 -10.35 5.56
CA PHE A 408 -24.77 -11.26 4.87
C PHE A 408 -25.01 -12.72 5.27
N GLY A 409 -25.20 -12.96 6.58
CA GLY A 409 -25.55 -14.29 7.08
C GLY A 409 -26.85 -14.84 6.51
N ARG A 410 -27.90 -14.01 6.38
CA ARG A 410 -29.17 -14.40 5.72
C ARG A 410 -28.97 -14.79 4.28
N GLU A 411 -28.22 -13.99 3.52
CA GLU A 411 -27.88 -14.26 2.11
C GLU A 411 -27.11 -15.59 1.94
N LEU A 412 -26.33 -15.98 2.94
CA LEU A 412 -25.54 -17.22 2.95
C LEU A 412 -26.29 -18.43 3.53
N GLY A 413 -27.52 -18.24 4.05
CA GLY A 413 -28.32 -19.28 4.69
C GLY A 413 -27.79 -19.69 6.06
N ILE A 414 -27.17 -18.77 6.80
CA ILE A 414 -26.74 -19.00 8.18
C ILE A 414 -27.96 -19.10 9.10
N ASP A 415 -27.88 -19.97 10.10
CA ASP A 415 -28.95 -20.17 11.07
C ASP A 415 -29.40 -18.87 11.74
N ALA A 416 -30.70 -18.62 11.76
CA ALA A 416 -31.32 -17.43 12.32
C ALA A 416 -30.90 -17.18 13.79
N ALA A 417 -30.78 -18.24 14.57
CA ALA A 417 -30.38 -18.14 15.98
C ALA A 417 -28.97 -17.55 16.14
N ARG A 418 -28.06 -17.81 15.19
CA ARG A 418 -26.72 -17.17 15.20
C ARG A 418 -26.78 -15.68 14.86
N LEU A 419 -27.81 -15.25 14.15
CA LEU A 419 -27.93 -13.86 13.66
C LEU A 419 -28.67 -12.96 14.66
N GLU A 420 -29.44 -13.50 15.59
CA GLU A 420 -30.24 -12.74 16.59
C GLU A 420 -29.42 -11.69 17.35
N LYS A 421 -28.18 -12.04 17.73
CA LYS A 421 -27.27 -11.11 18.41
C LYS A 421 -26.90 -9.88 17.57
N TYR A 422 -26.77 -10.07 16.25
CA TYR A 422 -26.47 -8.99 15.31
C TYR A 422 -27.71 -8.13 15.02
N ASP A 423 -28.88 -8.76 14.90
CA ASP A 423 -30.15 -8.04 14.79
C ASP A 423 -30.43 -7.15 16.03
N ALA A 424 -30.05 -7.61 17.19
CA ALA A 424 -30.18 -6.83 18.43
C ALA A 424 -29.20 -5.66 18.47
N ARG A 425 -27.95 -5.86 18.00
CA ARG A 425 -26.90 -4.81 17.98
C ARG A 425 -27.11 -3.78 16.86
N ALA A 426 -27.85 -4.11 15.82
CA ALA A 426 -28.16 -3.24 14.68
C ALA A 426 -29.22 -2.17 14.98
N LYS A 427 -29.92 -2.27 16.10
CA LYS A 427 -30.99 -1.35 16.56
C LYS A 427 -30.44 -0.23 17.42
#